data_22c5b2d2ce4b53e94468ecfdf4e49ec0
#
_entry.id   22c5b2d2ce4b53e94468ecfdf4e49ec0
#
_cell.length_a   1.000
_cell.length_b   1.000
_cell.length_c   1.000
_cell.angle_alpha   90.00
_cell.angle_beta   90.00
_cell.angle_gamma   90.00
#
_symmetry.space_group_name_H-M   'P 1'
#
loop_
_entity.id
_entity.type
_entity.pdbx_description
1 polymer ?
#
loop_
_entity_poly.entity_id
_entity_poly.type
_entity_poly.pdbx_seq_one_letter_code
_entity_poly.pdbx_strand_id
1 'polypeptide(L)'
;MGLLGRIMRQRRTVAAAMDYIGALSRETRANCWELALRAGHEGPHRLQALLSRYKWSWEQLRDLLPGLAQDVLPDDPDDLIGPGLAFDETADLRKGRSTACVSPQHAGVTGKVENCVTWVFAALVTALGQAWVDFDVYMPDCWATDPQRRKKAGIPEKLAFATKPELAIAQAKRLMAAGLRVTWAAADEVYGRCGEFRAALRALSLAYVVIIPCDYRVTLAKDTVIRADQAVNGAVFERRSCGNGTKGPRYGDWALTGTADPREFLLIRRFPDRDKNQHAFYLCWAPQGRPATMTYFITIAGRRWPVEMTFKTGKDALGWDQCQARTWDAICRHTALTALAQLRTAAIQAALAGADVLPAAPPAARNAPAAVSEPAAVSEPAASAADLLFYTGTAPLPARGGQPCPPGIPPIGLSAAETARIERLARDWKAGLLSLARLAFCLRWSTWRRRHQARARWHHYAARLAALAT
;
A
#
# COMPACT_ATOMS: atom_id res chain seq x y z
N MET A 1 -21.80 -17.87 0.27
CA MET A 1 -21.41 -16.52 -0.14
C MET A 1 -19.95 -16.33 0.27
N GLY A 2 -19.07 -15.91 -0.65
CA GLY A 2 -17.68 -15.62 -0.29
C GLY A 2 -17.57 -14.40 0.64
N LEU A 3 -16.36 -14.16 1.19
CA LEU A 3 -16.05 -13.07 2.14
C LEU A 3 -16.66 -11.73 1.77
N LEU A 4 -16.43 -11.24 0.55
CA LEU A 4 -16.96 -9.97 0.07
C LEU A 4 -18.49 -9.93 0.01
N GLY A 5 -19.15 -11.08 -0.18
CA GLY A 5 -20.61 -11.17 -0.21
C GLY A 5 -21.27 -10.88 1.15
N ARG A 6 -20.56 -11.12 2.25
CA ARG A 6 -21.04 -10.79 3.60
C ARG A 6 -21.06 -9.27 3.85
N ILE A 7 -20.09 -8.54 3.28
CA ILE A 7 -19.95 -7.08 3.43
C ILE A 7 -20.79 -6.33 2.39
N MET A 8 -20.78 -6.78 1.15
CA MET A 8 -21.28 -6.00 0.01
C MET A 8 -22.70 -6.34 -0.41
N ARG A 9 -23.33 -7.34 0.18
CA ARG A 9 -24.73 -7.78 -0.01
C ARG A 9 -25.23 -7.91 -1.46
N GLN A 10 -24.85 -7.01 -2.37
CA GLN A 10 -25.29 -6.99 -3.77
C GLN A 10 -24.27 -7.65 -4.68
N ARG A 11 -24.69 -8.62 -5.49
CA ARG A 11 -23.82 -9.34 -6.46
C ARG A 11 -23.02 -8.41 -7.38
N ARG A 12 -23.64 -7.32 -7.86
CA ARG A 12 -22.97 -6.33 -8.71
C ARG A 12 -21.81 -5.61 -8.00
N THR A 13 -21.93 -5.34 -6.69
CA THR A 13 -20.89 -4.70 -5.89
C THR A 13 -19.74 -5.65 -5.65
N VAL A 14 -20.03 -6.91 -5.31
CA VAL A 14 -19.04 -7.98 -5.17
C VAL A 14 -18.25 -8.16 -6.47
N ALA A 15 -18.94 -8.27 -7.61
CA ALA A 15 -18.28 -8.43 -8.90
C ALA A 15 -17.39 -7.22 -9.23
N ALA A 16 -17.85 -5.99 -8.96
CA ALA A 16 -17.03 -4.79 -9.15
C ALA A 16 -15.78 -4.77 -8.25
N ALA A 17 -15.90 -5.25 -7.01
CA ALA A 17 -14.77 -5.36 -6.09
C ALA A 17 -13.76 -6.42 -6.54
N MET A 18 -14.23 -7.57 -7.01
CA MET A 18 -13.36 -8.62 -7.58
C MET A 18 -12.63 -8.14 -8.82
N ASP A 19 -13.32 -7.42 -9.72
CA ASP A 19 -12.72 -6.80 -10.89
C ASP A 19 -11.65 -5.76 -10.50
N TYR A 20 -11.96 -4.94 -9.47
CA TYR A 20 -11.05 -3.93 -8.95
C TYR A 20 -9.77 -4.56 -8.38
N ILE A 21 -9.92 -5.51 -7.45
CA ILE A 21 -8.80 -6.22 -6.81
C ILE A 21 -7.98 -7.00 -7.85
N GLY A 22 -8.64 -7.69 -8.77
CA GLY A 22 -7.99 -8.44 -9.83
C GLY A 22 -7.19 -7.56 -10.79
N ALA A 23 -7.68 -6.34 -11.05
CA ALA A 23 -6.99 -5.36 -11.89
C ALA A 23 -5.77 -4.76 -11.15
N LEU A 24 -5.87 -4.42 -9.85
CA LEU A 24 -4.75 -3.95 -9.04
C LEU A 24 -3.57 -4.92 -9.08
N SER A 25 -3.81 -6.21 -9.01
CA SER A 25 -2.78 -7.24 -8.95
C SER A 25 -2.05 -7.51 -10.27
N ARG A 26 -2.33 -6.79 -11.34
CA ARG A 26 -1.85 -7.10 -12.69
C ARG A 26 -1.00 -6.04 -13.35
N GLU A 27 -1.04 -4.79 -12.92
CA GLU A 27 -0.32 -3.69 -13.57
C GLU A 27 -0.06 -2.49 -12.66
N THR A 28 0.75 -1.53 -13.17
CA THR A 28 1.33 -0.43 -12.41
C THR A 28 0.45 0.82 -12.24
N ARG A 29 -0.66 0.98 -12.98
CA ARG A 29 -1.53 2.15 -12.85
C ARG A 29 -2.90 1.81 -12.31
N ALA A 30 -3.23 2.30 -11.11
CA ALA A 30 -4.43 1.97 -10.35
C ALA A 30 -5.48 3.08 -10.33
N ASN A 31 -5.64 3.87 -11.39
CA ASN A 31 -6.80 4.74 -11.53
C ASN A 31 -7.99 3.98 -12.13
N CYS A 32 -9.23 4.37 -11.80
CA CYS A 32 -10.43 3.66 -12.25
C CYS A 32 -10.56 3.51 -13.77
N TRP A 33 -9.91 4.36 -14.56
CA TRP A 33 -9.92 4.27 -16.02
C TRP A 33 -9.10 3.07 -16.51
N GLU A 34 -7.88 2.95 -16.03
CA GLU A 34 -6.98 1.87 -16.40
C GLU A 34 -7.45 0.52 -15.81
N LEU A 35 -7.92 0.54 -14.56
CA LEU A 35 -8.48 -0.65 -13.92
C LEU A 35 -9.72 -1.16 -14.69
N ALA A 36 -10.61 -0.26 -15.12
CA ALA A 36 -11.79 -0.64 -15.90
C ALA A 36 -11.42 -1.24 -17.25
N LEU A 37 -10.43 -0.65 -17.93
CA LEU A 37 -9.93 -1.19 -19.19
C LEU A 37 -9.41 -2.62 -19.03
N ARG A 38 -8.64 -2.87 -17.95
CA ARG A 38 -8.10 -4.20 -17.64
C ARG A 38 -9.19 -5.22 -17.32
N ALA A 39 -10.18 -4.78 -16.56
CA ALA A 39 -11.32 -5.61 -16.19
C ALA A 39 -12.30 -5.86 -17.36
N GLY A 40 -12.09 -5.24 -18.53
CA GLY A 40 -12.93 -5.43 -19.70
C GLY A 40 -14.21 -4.60 -19.68
N HIS A 41 -14.30 -3.56 -18.85
CA HIS A 41 -15.46 -2.67 -18.81
C HIS A 41 -15.39 -1.61 -19.92
N GLU A 42 -16.54 -1.21 -20.43
CA GLU A 42 -16.66 -0.16 -21.45
C GLU A 42 -16.27 1.25 -20.97
N GLY A 43 -16.12 1.43 -19.65
CA GLY A 43 -15.70 2.69 -19.06
C GLY A 43 -15.51 2.59 -17.55
N PRO A 44 -15.03 3.67 -16.88
CA PRO A 44 -14.64 3.64 -15.48
C PRO A 44 -15.81 3.66 -14.49
N HIS A 45 -17.04 3.88 -14.97
CA HIS A 45 -18.19 4.24 -14.13
C HIS A 45 -18.53 3.20 -13.05
N ARG A 46 -18.37 1.91 -13.39
CA ARG A 46 -18.66 0.81 -12.45
C ARG A 46 -17.66 0.81 -11.29
N LEU A 47 -16.37 0.99 -11.57
CA LEU A 47 -15.32 1.03 -10.54
C LEU A 47 -15.34 2.35 -9.77
N GLN A 48 -15.66 3.46 -10.42
CA GLN A 48 -15.91 4.73 -9.72
C GLN A 48 -17.12 4.64 -8.78
N ALA A 49 -18.20 3.95 -9.21
CA ALA A 49 -19.37 3.74 -8.37
C ALA A 49 -19.07 2.82 -7.17
N LEU A 50 -18.20 1.82 -7.32
CA LEU A 50 -17.72 0.98 -6.23
C LEU A 50 -17.11 1.83 -5.11
N LEU A 51 -16.26 2.80 -5.45
CA LEU A 51 -15.60 3.64 -4.48
C LEU A 51 -16.52 4.71 -3.89
N SER A 52 -17.46 5.29 -4.67
CA SER A 52 -18.16 6.52 -4.28
C SER A 52 -19.66 6.38 -4.04
N ARG A 53 -20.36 5.44 -4.68
CA ARG A 53 -21.84 5.39 -4.69
C ARG A 53 -22.42 4.08 -4.18
N TYR A 54 -21.74 2.96 -4.35
CA TYR A 54 -22.25 1.68 -3.84
C TYR A 54 -22.21 1.67 -2.32
N LYS A 55 -23.24 1.06 -1.71
CA LYS A 55 -23.36 0.99 -0.25
C LYS A 55 -22.64 -0.25 0.25
N TRP A 56 -21.48 -0.06 0.88
CA TRP A 56 -20.70 -1.06 1.59
C TRP A 56 -19.73 -0.38 2.55
N SER A 57 -19.43 -1.03 3.68
CA SER A 57 -18.53 -0.49 4.70
C SER A 57 -17.10 -0.93 4.43
N TRP A 58 -16.21 0.04 4.30
CA TRP A 58 -14.77 -0.20 4.22
C TRP A 58 -14.20 -0.61 5.58
N GLU A 59 -14.81 -0.15 6.68
CA GLU A 59 -14.45 -0.53 8.03
C GLU A 59 -14.63 -2.04 8.23
N GLN A 60 -15.78 -2.61 7.80
CA GLN A 60 -16.00 -4.05 7.88
C GLN A 60 -14.96 -4.84 7.08
N LEU A 61 -14.50 -4.32 5.93
CA LEU A 61 -13.44 -4.96 5.17
C LEU A 61 -12.09 -4.84 5.88
N ARG A 62 -11.76 -3.65 6.41
CA ARG A 62 -10.56 -3.43 7.23
C ARG A 62 -10.52 -4.38 8.43
N ASP A 63 -11.62 -4.49 9.15
CA ASP A 63 -11.71 -5.29 10.38
C ASP A 63 -11.58 -6.81 10.12
N LEU A 64 -11.71 -7.26 8.88
CA LEU A 64 -11.43 -8.64 8.48
C LEU A 64 -9.95 -8.89 8.11
N LEU A 65 -9.18 -7.85 7.78
CA LEU A 65 -7.79 -8.00 7.35
C LEU A 65 -6.92 -8.73 8.38
N PRO A 66 -7.01 -8.49 9.71
CA PRO A 66 -6.18 -9.17 10.70
C PRO A 66 -6.35 -10.69 10.67
N GLY A 67 -7.60 -11.18 10.69
CA GLY A 67 -7.89 -12.61 10.62
C GLY A 67 -7.39 -13.24 9.33
N LEU A 68 -7.68 -12.61 8.18
CA LEU A 68 -7.22 -13.09 6.88
C LEU A 68 -5.68 -13.11 6.79
N ALA A 69 -5.02 -12.10 7.35
CA ALA A 69 -3.56 -12.05 7.35
C ALA A 69 -2.95 -13.17 8.20
N GLN A 70 -3.56 -13.47 9.34
CA GLN A 70 -3.12 -14.57 10.21
C GLN A 70 -3.34 -15.96 9.55
N ASP A 71 -4.40 -16.11 8.75
CA ASP A 71 -4.68 -17.35 8.02
C ASP A 71 -3.66 -17.60 6.88
N VAL A 72 -3.22 -16.54 6.18
CA VAL A 72 -2.34 -16.66 5.01
C VAL A 72 -0.86 -16.45 5.31
N LEU A 73 -0.54 -15.86 6.45
CA LEU A 73 0.81 -15.65 6.99
C LEU A 73 0.86 -16.25 8.41
N PRO A 74 0.72 -17.59 8.54
CA PRO A 74 0.70 -18.23 9.85
C PRO A 74 2.01 -18.01 10.60
N ASP A 75 1.95 -18.25 11.90
CA ASP A 75 3.13 -18.28 12.75
C ASP A 75 4.04 -19.44 12.34
N ASP A 76 5.34 -19.18 12.34
CA ASP A 76 6.36 -20.21 12.14
C ASP A 76 6.84 -20.69 13.52
N PRO A 77 6.66 -21.98 13.86
CA PRO A 77 7.10 -22.52 15.16
C PRO A 77 8.60 -22.34 15.42
N ASP A 78 9.41 -22.28 14.38
CA ASP A 78 10.86 -22.09 14.48
C ASP A 78 11.26 -20.62 14.59
N ASP A 79 10.30 -19.70 14.48
CA ASP A 79 10.53 -18.27 14.61
C ASP A 79 10.62 -17.82 16.10
N LEU A 80 11.82 -17.65 16.59
CA LEU A 80 12.12 -17.31 18.00
C LEU A 80 11.41 -16.05 18.51
N ILE A 81 11.05 -15.11 17.63
CA ILE A 81 10.39 -13.87 18.06
C ILE A 81 8.87 -13.87 17.75
N GLY A 82 8.42 -14.78 16.90
CA GLY A 82 7.02 -14.86 16.46
C GLY A 82 6.55 -13.67 15.64
N PRO A 83 5.25 -13.62 15.32
CA PRO A 83 4.63 -12.51 14.59
C PRO A 83 4.66 -11.20 15.38
N GLY A 84 4.71 -10.08 14.67
CA GLY A 84 4.65 -8.76 15.28
C GLY A 84 3.98 -7.71 14.42
N LEU A 85 3.84 -6.51 15.00
CA LEU A 85 3.28 -5.34 14.34
C LEU A 85 4.38 -4.33 14.03
N ALA A 86 4.40 -3.82 12.81
CA ALA A 86 5.19 -2.66 12.46
C ALA A 86 4.25 -1.48 12.17
N PHE A 87 4.45 -0.37 12.89
CA PHE A 87 3.70 0.88 12.69
C PHE A 87 4.56 1.88 11.94
N ASP A 88 3.97 2.52 10.95
CA ASP A 88 4.64 3.56 10.17
C ASP A 88 3.60 4.40 9.43
N GLU A 89 4.00 5.57 8.94
CA GLU A 89 3.14 6.39 8.09
C GLU A 89 3.67 6.51 6.68
N THR A 90 2.76 6.81 5.76
CA THR A 90 3.12 7.14 4.40
C THR A 90 2.23 8.22 3.83
N ALA A 91 2.82 9.06 2.98
CA ALA A 91 2.14 10.14 2.29
C ALA A 91 1.64 9.68 0.90
N ASP A 92 0.40 10.08 0.61
CA ASP A 92 -0.23 9.97 -0.70
C ASP A 92 -0.28 11.38 -1.31
N LEU A 93 0.59 11.66 -2.27
CA LEU A 93 0.75 12.98 -2.87
C LEU A 93 -0.50 13.35 -3.69
N ARG A 94 -1.03 14.54 -3.47
CA ARG A 94 -2.27 15.00 -4.10
C ARG A 94 -2.12 16.34 -4.79
N LYS A 95 -2.77 16.45 -5.94
CA LYS A 95 -2.94 17.75 -6.62
C LYS A 95 -4.26 18.37 -6.19
N GLY A 96 -4.24 19.63 -5.78
CA GLY A 96 -5.42 20.37 -5.37
C GLY A 96 -5.80 20.18 -3.89
N ARG A 97 -6.88 20.85 -3.44
CA ARG A 97 -7.23 21.04 -2.02
C ARG A 97 -8.52 20.32 -1.59
N SER A 98 -9.12 19.53 -2.48
CA SER A 98 -10.48 18.97 -2.25
C SER A 98 -10.49 17.52 -1.78
N THR A 99 -9.34 16.84 -1.72
CA THR A 99 -9.29 15.48 -1.18
C THR A 99 -9.41 15.54 0.34
N ALA A 100 -10.18 14.63 0.93
CA ALA A 100 -10.32 14.54 2.37
C ALA A 100 -8.95 14.46 3.06
N CYS A 101 -8.75 15.27 4.10
CA CYS A 101 -7.53 15.38 4.90
C CYS A 101 -6.27 15.85 4.16
N VAL A 102 -6.38 16.34 2.92
CA VAL A 102 -5.22 16.86 2.18
C VAL A 102 -4.73 18.18 2.76
N SER A 103 -3.44 18.29 2.99
CA SER A 103 -2.75 19.53 3.39
C SER A 103 -1.26 19.44 3.06
N PRO A 104 -0.53 20.59 3.06
CA PRO A 104 0.92 20.58 3.05
C PRO A 104 1.45 19.87 4.31
N GLN A 105 2.20 18.78 4.14
CA GLN A 105 2.79 17.98 5.21
C GLN A 105 4.14 17.46 4.75
N HIS A 106 5.03 17.13 5.68
CA HIS A 106 6.27 16.45 5.35
C HIS A 106 5.98 15.08 4.75
N ALA A 107 6.44 14.86 3.53
CA ALA A 107 6.30 13.59 2.83
C ALA A 107 7.67 12.89 2.77
N GLY A 108 7.83 11.80 3.52
CA GLY A 108 9.10 11.03 3.57
C GLY A 108 9.56 10.56 2.19
N VAL A 109 8.62 10.31 1.26
CA VAL A 109 8.92 9.90 -0.13
C VAL A 109 9.72 10.95 -0.90
N THR A 110 9.49 12.25 -0.64
CA THR A 110 10.20 13.36 -1.33
C THR A 110 11.19 14.07 -0.42
N GLY A 111 11.16 13.81 0.88
CA GLY A 111 11.93 14.51 1.91
C GLY A 111 11.57 16.01 2.04
N LYS A 112 10.40 16.41 1.53
CA LYS A 112 9.93 17.81 1.47
C LYS A 112 8.52 17.95 2.01
N VAL A 113 8.11 19.20 2.25
CA VAL A 113 6.71 19.53 2.51
C VAL A 113 5.95 19.50 1.19
N GLU A 114 5.00 18.57 1.07
CA GLU A 114 4.19 18.34 -0.12
C GLU A 114 2.71 18.35 0.24
N ASN A 115 1.87 18.67 -0.75
CA ASN A 115 0.43 18.56 -0.58
C ASN A 115 0.02 17.09 -0.66
N CYS A 116 -0.32 16.51 0.48
CA CYS A 116 -0.55 15.08 0.60
C CYS A 116 -1.63 14.73 1.62
N VAL A 117 -2.09 13.49 1.57
CA VAL A 117 -2.87 12.83 2.62
C VAL A 117 -1.93 11.86 3.32
N THR A 118 -1.76 12.00 4.63
CA THR A 118 -0.94 11.09 5.42
C THR A 118 -1.78 9.97 6.01
N TRP A 119 -1.28 8.77 5.93
CA TRP A 119 -1.91 7.56 6.43
C TRP A 119 -1.00 6.89 7.44
N VAL A 120 -1.58 6.41 8.54
CA VAL A 120 -0.91 5.56 9.53
C VAL A 120 -1.33 4.12 9.26
N PHE A 121 -0.36 3.22 9.15
CA PHE A 121 -0.60 1.80 8.89
C PHE A 121 -0.02 0.94 10.00
N ALA A 122 -0.72 -0.14 10.31
CA ALA A 122 -0.18 -1.28 11.01
C ALA A 122 0.00 -2.45 10.02
N ALA A 123 1.21 -2.99 9.97
CA ALA A 123 1.53 -4.16 9.17
C ALA A 123 1.81 -5.36 10.09
N LEU A 124 1.18 -6.51 9.81
CA LEU A 124 1.60 -7.80 10.36
C LEU A 124 2.91 -8.20 9.68
N VAL A 125 3.88 -8.61 10.47
CA VAL A 125 5.18 -9.11 10.02
C VAL A 125 5.42 -10.48 10.65
N THR A 126 5.63 -11.48 9.80
CA THR A 126 5.96 -12.86 10.18
C THR A 126 7.27 -13.29 9.52
N ALA A 127 7.75 -14.49 9.81
CA ALA A 127 8.86 -15.08 9.08
C ALA A 127 8.54 -15.31 7.59
N LEU A 128 7.26 -15.54 7.26
CA LEU A 128 6.78 -15.88 5.91
C LEU A 128 6.45 -14.67 5.05
N GLY A 129 6.29 -13.49 5.64
CA GLY A 129 5.97 -12.28 4.89
C GLY A 129 5.35 -11.17 5.72
N GLN A 130 4.81 -10.19 5.03
CA GLN A 130 4.21 -9.01 5.66
C GLN A 130 3.01 -8.49 4.86
N ALA A 131 2.02 -7.92 5.55
CA ALA A 131 0.85 -7.30 4.93
C ALA A 131 0.25 -6.21 5.83
N TRP A 132 -0.41 -5.22 5.24
CA TRP A 132 -1.22 -4.26 5.98
C TRP A 132 -2.41 -4.95 6.62
N VAL A 133 -2.59 -4.74 7.91
CA VAL A 133 -3.70 -5.31 8.68
C VAL A 133 -4.63 -4.25 9.25
N ASP A 134 -4.18 -3.00 9.31
CA ASP A 134 -5.00 -1.87 9.71
C ASP A 134 -4.46 -0.56 9.14
N PHE A 135 -5.33 0.45 9.04
CA PHE A 135 -4.98 1.78 8.56
C PHE A 135 -5.95 2.84 9.06
N ASP A 136 -5.44 4.06 9.26
CA ASP A 136 -6.22 5.27 9.52
C ASP A 136 -5.67 6.46 8.75
N VAL A 137 -6.56 7.40 8.41
CA VAL A 137 -6.19 8.68 7.80
C VAL A 137 -5.84 9.67 8.90
N TYR A 138 -4.67 10.26 8.85
CA TYR A 138 -4.35 11.39 9.70
C TYR A 138 -5.13 12.64 9.26
N MET A 139 -5.90 13.23 10.17
CA MET A 139 -6.68 14.44 9.92
C MET A 139 -5.91 15.67 10.45
N PRO A 140 -5.33 16.52 9.60
CA PRO A 140 -4.63 17.74 10.03
C PRO A 140 -5.57 18.75 10.69
N ASP A 141 -5.05 19.62 11.56
CA ASP A 141 -5.82 20.66 12.28
C ASP A 141 -6.68 21.54 11.37
N CYS A 142 -6.16 21.89 10.19
CA CYS A 142 -6.90 22.69 9.21
C CYS A 142 -8.16 21.98 8.64
N TRP A 143 -8.31 20.69 8.89
CA TRP A 143 -9.52 19.92 8.63
C TRP A 143 -10.35 19.71 9.89
N ALA A 144 -9.69 19.48 11.03
CA ALA A 144 -10.37 19.28 12.32
C ALA A 144 -11.23 20.49 12.70
N THR A 145 -10.73 21.69 12.40
CA THR A 145 -11.34 22.99 12.72
C THR A 145 -12.30 23.54 11.67
N ASP A 146 -12.50 22.84 10.52
CA ASP A 146 -13.38 23.26 9.43
C ASP A 146 -14.53 22.27 9.18
N PRO A 147 -15.68 22.41 9.89
CA PRO A 147 -16.82 21.50 9.74
C PRO A 147 -17.43 21.51 8.34
N GLN A 148 -17.42 22.66 7.65
CA GLN A 148 -17.99 22.76 6.29
C GLN A 148 -17.15 21.98 5.28
N ARG A 149 -15.84 22.11 5.37
CA ARG A 149 -14.88 21.38 4.55
C ARG A 149 -14.98 19.88 4.81
N ARG A 150 -15.08 19.46 6.08
CA ARG A 150 -15.31 18.05 6.49
C ARG A 150 -16.58 17.50 5.86
N LYS A 151 -17.71 18.19 6.01
CA LYS A 151 -19.01 17.79 5.43
C LYS A 151 -18.92 17.64 3.91
N LYS A 152 -18.30 18.59 3.21
CA LYS A 152 -18.11 18.54 1.76
C LYS A 152 -17.27 17.34 1.30
N ALA A 153 -16.27 16.96 2.08
CA ALA A 153 -15.42 15.80 1.81
C ALA A 153 -16.02 14.47 2.31
N GLY A 154 -17.13 14.49 3.02
CA GLY A 154 -17.79 13.32 3.59
C GLY A 154 -17.06 12.73 4.79
N ILE A 155 -16.26 13.53 5.52
CA ILE A 155 -15.60 13.10 6.75
C ILE A 155 -16.68 12.97 7.85
N PRO A 156 -16.74 11.82 8.58
CA PRO A 156 -17.72 11.63 9.64
C PRO A 156 -17.63 12.72 10.72
N GLU A 157 -18.79 13.25 11.16
CA GLU A 157 -18.83 14.28 12.19
C GLU A 157 -18.21 13.82 13.51
N LYS A 158 -18.41 12.54 13.85
CA LYS A 158 -17.90 11.92 15.08
C LYS A 158 -16.39 11.68 15.07
N LEU A 159 -15.72 11.82 13.91
CA LEU A 159 -14.28 11.60 13.84
C LEU A 159 -13.56 12.74 14.57
N ALA A 160 -12.98 12.43 15.72
CA ALA A 160 -12.16 13.37 16.48
C ALA A 160 -10.76 13.52 15.84
N PHE A 161 -10.12 14.65 16.11
CA PHE A 161 -8.70 14.80 15.87
C PHE A 161 -7.90 13.78 16.70
N ALA A 162 -6.89 13.17 16.09
CA ALA A 162 -5.94 12.32 16.77
C ALA A 162 -4.56 12.48 16.14
N THR A 163 -3.53 12.48 16.96
CA THR A 163 -2.14 12.45 16.53
C THR A 163 -1.79 11.11 15.90
N LYS A 164 -0.70 11.03 15.13
CA LYS A 164 -0.26 9.76 14.54
C LYS A 164 0.00 8.65 15.59
N PRO A 165 0.66 8.94 16.74
CA PRO A 165 0.79 7.94 17.81
C PRO A 165 -0.55 7.49 18.40
N GLU A 166 -1.51 8.40 18.60
CA GLU A 166 -2.85 8.02 19.08
C GLU A 166 -3.60 7.13 18.09
N LEU A 167 -3.45 7.39 16.78
CA LEU A 167 -3.99 6.49 15.74
C LEU A 167 -3.35 5.10 15.83
N ALA A 168 -2.02 5.02 15.99
CA ALA A 168 -1.32 3.74 16.13
C ALA A 168 -1.71 2.99 17.43
N ILE A 169 -1.95 3.72 18.55
CA ILE A 169 -2.50 3.15 19.79
C ILE A 169 -3.89 2.55 19.54
N ALA A 170 -4.75 3.28 18.84
CA ALA A 170 -6.09 2.81 18.50
C ALA A 170 -6.05 1.56 17.60
N GLN A 171 -5.14 1.54 16.63
CA GLN A 171 -4.89 0.37 15.78
C GLN A 171 -4.41 -0.83 16.61
N ALA A 172 -3.39 -0.67 17.45
CA ALA A 172 -2.89 -1.74 18.30
C ALA A 172 -4.01 -2.35 19.16
N LYS A 173 -4.79 -1.51 19.85
CA LYS A 173 -5.93 -1.96 20.66
C LYS A 173 -6.98 -2.69 19.83
N ARG A 174 -7.33 -2.18 18.66
CA ARG A 174 -8.34 -2.76 17.75
C ARG A 174 -7.88 -4.13 17.22
N LEU A 175 -6.61 -4.25 16.84
CA LEU A 175 -6.01 -5.49 16.34
C LEU A 175 -5.95 -6.57 17.43
N MET A 176 -5.56 -6.20 18.66
CA MET A 176 -5.55 -7.15 19.79
C MET A 176 -6.97 -7.58 20.18
N ALA A 177 -7.93 -6.65 20.17
CA ALA A 177 -9.35 -6.95 20.42
C ALA A 177 -9.96 -7.85 19.32
N ALA A 178 -9.47 -7.76 18.09
CA ALA A 178 -9.83 -8.66 16.98
C ALA A 178 -9.19 -10.07 17.08
N GLY A 179 -8.38 -10.32 18.12
CA GLY A 179 -7.75 -11.62 18.36
C GLY A 179 -6.49 -11.87 17.53
N LEU A 180 -5.87 -10.82 16.96
CA LEU A 180 -4.61 -10.97 16.25
C LEU A 180 -3.50 -11.43 17.22
N ARG A 181 -2.82 -12.52 16.91
CA ARG A 181 -1.75 -13.09 17.73
C ARG A 181 -0.41 -12.51 17.31
N VAL A 182 0.11 -11.60 18.12
CA VAL A 182 1.40 -10.96 17.93
C VAL A 182 2.12 -10.83 19.25
N THR A 183 3.43 -10.78 19.23
CA THR A 183 4.29 -10.82 20.41
C THR A 183 5.12 -9.56 20.60
N TRP A 184 5.29 -8.76 19.53
CA TRP A 184 6.11 -7.56 19.55
C TRP A 184 5.54 -6.47 18.63
N ALA A 185 6.01 -5.25 18.84
CA ALA A 185 5.75 -4.10 18.00
C ALA A 185 7.04 -3.34 17.69
N ALA A 186 7.12 -2.77 16.49
CA ALA A 186 8.21 -1.87 16.10
C ALA A 186 7.64 -0.62 15.42
N ALA A 187 8.28 0.52 15.65
CA ALA A 187 7.88 1.80 15.07
C ALA A 187 9.08 2.75 14.93
N ASP A 188 8.89 3.81 14.16
CA ASP A 188 9.89 4.84 13.97
C ASP A 188 9.93 5.87 15.11
N GLU A 189 10.70 6.94 14.91
CA GLU A 189 10.95 7.98 15.89
C GLU A 189 9.70 8.79 16.27
N VAL A 190 8.73 8.95 15.33
CA VAL A 190 7.48 9.68 15.58
C VAL A 190 6.70 8.99 16.71
N TYR A 191 6.66 7.68 16.68
CA TYR A 191 5.98 6.85 17.69
C TYR A 191 6.87 6.59 18.89
N GLY A 192 8.18 6.38 18.67
CA GLY A 192 9.12 6.00 19.71
C GLY A 192 9.32 7.05 20.79
N ARG A 193 9.23 8.35 20.46
CA ARG A 193 9.29 9.43 21.46
C ARG A 193 8.00 9.61 22.27
N CYS A 194 6.87 9.03 21.82
CA CYS A 194 5.59 9.12 22.52
C CYS A 194 5.51 8.11 23.67
N GLY A 195 5.47 8.62 24.91
CA GLY A 195 5.38 7.80 26.13
C GLY A 195 4.09 7.00 26.19
N GLU A 196 2.99 7.60 25.78
CA GLU A 196 1.66 6.98 25.76
C GLU A 196 1.61 5.79 24.80
N PHE A 197 2.28 5.88 23.64
CA PHE A 197 2.36 4.78 22.70
C PHE A 197 3.10 3.58 23.32
N ARG A 198 4.26 3.81 23.93
CA ARG A 198 5.02 2.74 24.63
C ARG A 198 4.22 2.15 25.80
N ALA A 199 3.57 3.01 26.59
CA ALA A 199 2.70 2.56 27.68
C ALA A 199 1.54 1.69 27.21
N ALA A 200 0.92 2.06 26.08
CA ALA A 200 -0.15 1.26 25.47
C ALA A 200 0.35 -0.12 25.00
N LEU A 201 1.53 -0.19 24.39
CA LEU A 201 2.14 -1.47 24.00
C LEU A 201 2.44 -2.36 25.22
N ARG A 202 2.95 -1.77 26.31
CA ARG A 202 3.16 -2.48 27.58
C ARG A 202 1.86 -3.03 28.16
N ALA A 203 0.79 -2.22 28.16
CA ALA A 203 -0.52 -2.65 28.63
C ALA A 203 -1.10 -3.81 27.81
N LEU A 204 -0.74 -3.90 26.53
CA LEU A 204 -1.09 -5.02 25.64
C LEU A 204 -0.11 -6.20 25.73
N SER A 205 0.87 -6.15 26.63
CA SER A 205 1.93 -7.16 26.79
C SER A 205 2.74 -7.42 25.52
N LEU A 206 2.88 -6.42 24.65
CA LEU A 206 3.70 -6.48 23.45
C LEU A 206 5.11 -5.99 23.75
N ALA A 207 6.13 -6.83 23.52
CA ALA A 207 7.50 -6.37 23.48
C ALA A 207 7.63 -5.25 22.43
N TYR A 208 8.52 -4.29 22.63
CA TYR A 208 8.72 -3.29 21.60
C TYR A 208 10.20 -2.94 21.34
N VAL A 209 10.46 -2.53 20.11
CA VAL A 209 11.69 -1.88 19.68
C VAL A 209 11.29 -0.66 18.85
N VAL A 210 11.44 0.53 19.42
CA VAL A 210 11.05 1.79 18.80
C VAL A 210 12.24 2.72 18.67
N ILE A 211 12.35 3.40 17.52
CA ILE A 211 13.43 4.37 17.29
C ILE A 211 13.16 5.61 18.14
N ILE A 212 14.22 6.16 18.71
CA ILE A 212 14.20 7.44 19.43
C ILE A 212 15.26 8.39 18.85
N PRO A 213 15.08 9.72 18.98
CA PRO A 213 16.08 10.68 18.54
C PRO A 213 17.34 10.62 19.42
N CYS A 214 18.46 11.08 18.89
CA CYS A 214 19.75 11.08 19.58
C CYS A 214 19.77 11.91 20.87
N ASP A 215 18.93 12.95 20.96
CA ASP A 215 18.79 13.82 22.13
C ASP A 215 17.73 13.34 23.14
N TYR A 216 17.09 12.20 22.90
CA TYR A 216 16.11 11.63 23.82
C TYR A 216 16.77 11.34 25.18
N ARG A 217 16.11 11.77 26.27
CA ARG A 217 16.61 11.53 27.63
C ARG A 217 16.19 10.17 28.12
N VAL A 218 17.16 9.35 28.47
CA VAL A 218 17.01 8.00 29.04
C VAL A 218 17.48 7.99 30.47
N THR A 219 16.66 7.45 31.36
CA THR A 219 17.07 7.21 32.75
C THR A 219 17.75 5.85 32.83
N LEU A 220 19.06 5.84 33.03
CA LEU A 220 19.85 4.62 33.21
C LEU A 220 19.70 4.09 34.66
N ALA A 221 20.29 2.92 34.92
CA ALA A 221 20.42 2.40 36.29
C ALA A 221 21.02 3.46 37.22
N LYS A 222 20.62 3.47 38.50
CA LYS A 222 21.00 4.48 39.52
C LYS A 222 20.45 5.90 39.23
N ASP A 223 19.30 6.00 38.57
CA ASP A 223 18.58 7.25 38.28
C ASP A 223 19.41 8.32 37.55
N THR A 224 20.45 7.90 36.84
CA THR A 224 21.26 8.79 36.03
C THR A 224 20.55 9.08 34.72
N VAL A 225 20.15 10.33 34.50
CA VAL A 225 19.49 10.78 33.24
C VAL A 225 20.55 11.27 32.27
N ILE A 226 20.65 10.64 31.12
CA ILE A 226 21.55 11.04 30.03
C ILE A 226 20.79 11.16 28.71
N ARG A 227 21.38 11.84 27.73
CA ARG A 227 20.90 11.77 26.32
C ARG A 227 21.34 10.43 25.73
N ALA A 228 20.54 9.92 24.77
CA ALA A 228 20.83 8.65 24.11
C ALA A 228 22.21 8.66 23.41
N ASP A 229 22.59 9.79 22.79
CA ASP A 229 23.90 9.95 22.13
C ASP A 229 25.09 9.90 23.12
N GLN A 230 24.90 10.33 24.34
CA GLN A 230 25.94 10.26 25.38
C GLN A 230 26.22 8.82 25.85
N ALA A 231 25.24 7.93 25.71
CA ALA A 231 25.39 6.52 26.04
C ALA A 231 26.36 5.76 25.09
N VAL A 232 26.74 6.34 23.97
CA VAL A 232 27.76 5.79 23.07
C VAL A 232 29.13 5.74 23.75
N ASN A 233 29.41 6.70 24.64
CA ASN A 233 30.66 6.76 25.40
C ASN A 233 30.68 5.64 26.44
N GLY A 234 31.59 4.68 26.26
CA GLY A 234 31.71 3.52 27.14
C GLY A 234 30.81 2.32 26.73
N ALA A 235 30.03 2.43 25.68
CA ALA A 235 29.24 1.30 25.16
C ALA A 235 30.15 0.22 24.52
N VAL A 236 29.91 -1.03 24.88
CA VAL A 236 30.59 -2.18 24.26
C VAL A 236 29.80 -2.64 23.06
N PHE A 237 30.40 -2.52 21.90
CA PHE A 237 29.75 -2.89 20.62
C PHE A 237 30.14 -4.30 20.19
N GLU A 238 29.11 -5.06 19.76
CA GLU A 238 29.27 -6.37 19.17
C GLU A 238 28.75 -6.35 17.72
N ARG A 239 29.49 -6.96 16.78
CA ARG A 239 29.06 -7.10 15.40
C ARG A 239 28.03 -8.23 15.26
N ARG A 240 26.79 -7.89 14.91
CA ARG A 240 25.69 -8.84 14.75
C ARG A 240 24.85 -8.51 13.52
N SER A 241 24.24 -9.53 12.91
CA SER A 241 23.28 -9.35 11.84
C SER A 241 21.88 -9.09 12.42
N CYS A 242 21.15 -8.16 11.79
CA CYS A 242 19.72 -7.93 12.06
C CYS A 242 18.81 -8.63 11.05
N GLY A 243 19.26 -9.71 10.45
CA GLY A 243 18.53 -10.48 9.45
C GLY A 243 19.12 -10.34 8.04
N ASN A 244 18.52 -11.03 7.08
CA ASN A 244 18.98 -11.02 5.69
C ASN A 244 18.32 -9.89 4.88
N GLY A 245 19.09 -9.30 3.98
CA GLY A 245 18.61 -8.44 2.91
C GLY A 245 18.83 -9.09 1.55
N THR A 246 18.50 -8.40 0.47
CA THR A 246 18.71 -8.88 -0.92
C THR A 246 20.18 -9.15 -1.26
N LYS A 247 21.12 -8.54 -0.53
CA LYS A 247 22.57 -8.68 -0.68
C LYS A 247 23.22 -9.56 0.41
N GLY A 248 22.44 -10.35 1.14
CA GLY A 248 22.91 -11.18 2.26
C GLY A 248 22.69 -10.56 3.63
N PRO A 249 23.39 -11.03 4.68
CA PRO A 249 23.20 -10.58 6.07
C PRO A 249 23.46 -9.09 6.25
N ARG A 250 22.55 -8.41 6.96
CA ARG A 250 22.66 -6.97 7.28
C ARG A 250 23.37 -6.79 8.60
N TYR A 251 24.66 -6.65 8.58
CA TYR A 251 25.46 -6.43 9.78
C TYR A 251 25.34 -5.01 10.32
N GLY A 252 25.52 -4.87 11.62
CA GLY A 252 25.71 -3.63 12.36
C GLY A 252 26.52 -3.90 13.59
N ASP A 253 27.14 -2.87 14.17
CA ASP A 253 27.73 -2.96 15.48
C ASP A 253 26.68 -2.49 16.47
N TRP A 254 26.39 -3.30 17.49
CA TRP A 254 25.29 -3.10 18.42
C TRP A 254 25.77 -3.08 19.87
N ALA A 255 25.17 -2.21 20.67
CA ALA A 255 25.38 -2.17 22.10
C ALA A 255 24.03 -2.12 22.83
N LEU A 256 23.91 -2.75 23.97
CA LEU A 256 22.70 -2.79 24.79
C LEU A 256 23.03 -2.28 26.19
N THR A 257 22.29 -1.28 26.68
CA THR A 257 22.45 -0.69 28.01
C THR A 257 21.12 -0.77 28.76
N GLY A 258 21.12 -1.24 29.99
CA GLY A 258 19.94 -1.26 30.87
C GLY A 258 19.50 0.16 31.26
N THR A 259 18.21 0.36 31.42
CA THR A 259 17.62 1.58 31.97
C THR A 259 17.22 1.39 33.42
N ALA A 260 16.63 2.39 34.07
CA ALA A 260 16.08 2.28 35.43
C ALA A 260 14.97 1.22 35.55
N ASP A 261 14.22 0.98 34.45
CA ASP A 261 13.28 -0.15 34.33
C ASP A 261 14.06 -1.42 33.98
N PRO A 262 14.05 -2.48 34.82
CA PRO A 262 14.83 -3.70 34.61
C PRO A 262 14.46 -4.48 33.34
N ARG A 263 13.35 -4.12 32.71
CA ARG A 263 12.87 -4.74 31.47
C ARG A 263 12.96 -3.82 30.24
N GLU A 264 13.41 -2.57 30.44
CA GLU A 264 13.65 -1.61 29.37
C GLU A 264 15.13 -1.40 29.13
N PHE A 265 15.51 -1.25 27.88
CA PHE A 265 16.90 -1.15 27.46
C PHE A 265 17.05 -0.07 26.39
N LEU A 266 18.18 0.60 26.38
CA LEU A 266 18.66 1.41 25.27
C LEU A 266 19.54 0.52 24.39
N LEU A 267 19.07 0.27 23.14
CA LEU A 267 19.83 -0.42 22.11
C LEU A 267 20.42 0.63 21.16
N ILE A 268 21.71 0.54 20.93
CA ILE A 268 22.46 1.46 20.06
C ILE A 268 22.99 0.68 18.88
N ARG A 269 22.76 1.19 17.66
CA ARG A 269 23.33 0.65 16.42
C ARG A 269 24.34 1.63 15.86
N ARG A 270 25.55 1.18 15.58
CA ARG A 270 26.56 1.89 14.79
C ARG A 270 26.63 1.26 13.40
N PHE A 271 26.70 2.10 12.37
CA PHE A 271 26.78 1.63 10.99
C PHE A 271 28.24 1.49 10.57
N PRO A 272 28.76 0.26 10.34
CA PRO A 272 30.19 0.05 10.08
C PRO A 272 30.66 0.63 8.74
N ASP A 273 29.76 0.74 7.78
CA ASP A 273 30.08 1.19 6.40
C ASP A 273 29.74 2.67 6.16
N ARG A 274 29.38 3.40 7.22
CA ARG A 274 29.08 4.84 7.16
C ARG A 274 30.02 5.59 8.09
N ASP A 275 29.93 6.92 8.07
CA ASP A 275 30.65 7.76 9.01
C ASP A 275 30.52 7.20 10.44
N LYS A 276 31.66 7.02 11.14
CA LYS A 276 31.73 6.42 12.48
C LYS A 276 30.83 7.11 13.51
N ASN A 277 30.36 8.32 13.20
CA ASN A 277 29.46 9.10 14.04
C ASN A 277 27.97 8.83 13.77
N GLN A 278 27.61 7.99 12.80
CA GLN A 278 26.21 7.66 12.54
C GLN A 278 25.76 6.52 13.44
N HIS A 279 24.84 6.87 14.35
CA HIS A 279 24.18 5.93 15.24
C HIS A 279 22.65 5.98 15.08
N ALA A 280 22.00 4.87 15.36
CA ALA A 280 20.57 4.82 15.60
C ALA A 280 20.31 4.33 17.03
N PHE A 281 19.32 4.92 17.67
CA PHE A 281 18.97 4.67 19.06
C PHE A 281 17.56 4.09 19.13
N TYR A 282 17.39 3.08 19.99
CA TYR A 282 16.12 2.40 20.17
C TYR A 282 15.82 2.23 21.64
N LEU A 283 14.57 2.51 22.06
CA LEU A 283 14.05 1.98 23.31
C LEU A 283 13.44 0.61 23.07
N CYS A 284 13.86 -0.34 23.88
CA CYS A 284 13.44 -1.73 23.80
C CYS A 284 12.84 -2.16 25.14
N TRP A 285 11.74 -2.87 25.10
CA TRP A 285 11.13 -3.44 26.29
C TRP A 285 10.56 -4.82 25.98
N ALA A 286 10.61 -5.72 26.94
CA ALA A 286 10.00 -7.05 26.80
C ALA A 286 9.22 -7.42 28.06
N PRO A 287 7.99 -7.97 27.93
CA PRO A 287 7.20 -8.42 29.09
C PRO A 287 7.87 -9.61 29.78
N GLN A 288 7.46 -9.87 31.01
CA GLN A 288 7.90 -11.06 31.74
C GLN A 288 7.58 -12.33 30.91
N GLY A 289 8.50 -13.30 30.91
CA GLY A 289 8.38 -14.52 30.11
C GLY A 289 8.90 -14.40 28.66
N ARG A 290 9.25 -13.19 28.20
CA ARG A 290 9.93 -12.99 26.91
C ARG A 290 11.42 -12.70 27.11
N PRO A 291 12.29 -13.12 26.16
CA PRO A 291 13.71 -12.79 26.24
C PRO A 291 13.93 -11.29 26.23
N ALA A 292 14.77 -10.79 27.13
CA ALA A 292 15.21 -9.39 27.16
C ALA A 292 16.71 -9.33 26.80
N THR A 293 17.06 -9.89 25.65
CA THR A 293 18.44 -10.02 25.18
C THR A 293 18.70 -9.14 23.95
N MET A 294 19.97 -8.79 23.77
CA MET A 294 20.38 -7.99 22.59
C MET A 294 19.98 -8.67 21.28
N THR A 295 20.14 -10.00 21.15
CA THR A 295 19.75 -10.75 19.96
C THR A 295 18.25 -10.65 19.68
N TYR A 296 17.40 -10.77 20.69
CA TYR A 296 15.96 -10.63 20.57
C TYR A 296 15.58 -9.24 20.02
N PHE A 297 16.11 -8.18 20.62
CA PHE A 297 15.80 -6.81 20.20
C PHE A 297 16.39 -6.46 18.82
N ILE A 298 17.59 -6.94 18.47
CA ILE A 298 18.18 -6.76 17.15
C ILE A 298 17.31 -7.42 16.08
N THR A 299 16.77 -8.62 16.36
CA THR A 299 15.90 -9.33 15.42
C THR A 299 14.61 -8.54 15.17
N ILE A 300 13.98 -8.00 16.23
CA ILE A 300 12.80 -7.12 16.08
C ILE A 300 13.15 -5.84 15.31
N ALA A 301 14.27 -5.18 15.63
CA ALA A 301 14.73 -4.00 14.90
C ALA A 301 14.91 -4.28 13.39
N GLY A 302 15.45 -5.45 13.07
CA GLY A 302 15.58 -5.91 11.69
C GLY A 302 14.25 -6.14 10.97
N ARG A 303 13.23 -6.58 11.72
CA ARG A 303 11.89 -6.82 11.19
C ARG A 303 10.99 -5.58 11.11
N ARG A 304 11.44 -4.40 11.53
CA ARG A 304 10.76 -3.15 11.22
C ARG A 304 10.81 -2.82 9.71
N TRP A 305 11.98 -3.05 9.08
CA TRP A 305 12.18 -2.74 7.67
C TRP A 305 11.12 -3.31 6.70
N PRO A 306 10.55 -4.50 6.89
CA PRO A 306 9.47 -5.02 6.07
C PRO A 306 8.25 -4.09 5.91
N VAL A 307 7.96 -3.17 6.84
CA VAL A 307 6.87 -2.21 6.67
C VAL A 307 7.10 -1.30 5.45
N GLU A 308 8.33 -0.87 5.21
CA GLU A 308 8.69 -0.07 4.04
C GLU A 308 8.49 -0.86 2.73
N MET A 309 8.71 -2.17 2.77
CA MET A 309 8.41 -3.06 1.64
C MET A 309 6.91 -3.20 1.39
N THR A 310 6.06 -3.14 2.44
CA THR A 310 4.60 -3.10 2.25
C THR A 310 4.17 -1.82 1.54
N PHE A 311 4.75 -0.68 1.88
CA PHE A 311 4.49 0.59 1.18
C PHE A 311 4.96 0.54 -0.27
N LYS A 312 6.15 0.00 -0.51
CA LYS A 312 6.66 -0.19 -1.86
C LYS A 312 5.73 -1.08 -2.69
N THR A 313 5.32 -2.22 -2.17
CA THR A 313 4.37 -3.10 -2.84
C THR A 313 3.03 -2.40 -3.09
N GLY A 314 2.50 -1.70 -2.10
CA GLY A 314 1.26 -0.93 -2.22
C GLY A 314 1.32 0.13 -3.31
N LYS A 315 2.41 0.91 -3.38
CA LYS A 315 2.59 2.00 -4.35
C LYS A 315 3.02 1.49 -5.72
N ASP A 316 4.12 0.74 -5.80
CA ASP A 316 4.75 0.38 -7.08
C ASP A 316 4.00 -0.76 -7.79
N ALA A 317 3.58 -1.80 -7.06
CA ALA A 317 2.94 -2.97 -7.65
C ALA A 317 1.41 -2.83 -7.74
N LEU A 318 0.76 -2.20 -6.76
CA LEU A 318 -0.69 -2.07 -6.68
C LEU A 318 -1.21 -0.67 -6.99
N GLY A 319 -0.33 0.35 -7.06
CA GLY A 319 -0.68 1.73 -7.38
C GLY A 319 -1.61 2.40 -6.37
N TRP A 320 -1.45 2.09 -5.09
CA TRP A 320 -2.25 2.64 -4.02
C TRP A 320 -2.31 4.17 -4.02
N ASP A 321 -1.22 4.86 -4.31
CA ASP A 321 -1.09 6.32 -4.38
C ASP A 321 -1.58 6.93 -5.70
N GLN A 322 -2.14 6.14 -6.61
CA GLN A 322 -2.61 6.58 -7.92
C GLN A 322 -4.13 6.77 -7.99
N CYS A 323 -4.84 6.53 -6.89
CA CYS A 323 -6.27 6.72 -6.79
C CYS A 323 -6.62 8.21 -6.87
N GLN A 324 -7.56 8.57 -7.75
CA GLN A 324 -8.00 9.95 -7.94
C GLN A 324 -9.28 10.29 -7.15
N ALA A 325 -9.74 9.41 -6.29
CA ALA A 325 -10.88 9.66 -5.42
C ALA A 325 -10.57 10.77 -4.40
N ARG A 326 -11.61 11.52 -3.98
CA ARG A 326 -11.45 12.70 -3.13
C ARG A 326 -12.23 12.64 -1.83
N THR A 327 -13.37 11.92 -1.82
CA THR A 327 -14.21 11.82 -0.62
C THR A 327 -13.63 10.81 0.37
N TRP A 328 -13.91 10.99 1.65
CA TRP A 328 -13.47 10.14 2.74
C TRP A 328 -13.71 8.65 2.45
N ASP A 329 -14.97 8.28 2.25
CA ASP A 329 -15.31 6.88 1.96
C ASP A 329 -14.57 6.33 0.74
N ALA A 330 -14.39 7.14 -0.30
CA ALA A 330 -13.79 6.65 -1.54
C ALA A 330 -12.28 6.40 -1.40
N ILE A 331 -11.54 7.22 -0.65
CA ILE A 331 -10.12 6.98 -0.37
C ILE A 331 -9.94 5.79 0.60
N CYS A 332 -10.80 5.67 1.62
CA CYS A 332 -10.75 4.56 2.56
C CYS A 332 -11.14 3.22 1.88
N ARG A 333 -12.17 3.22 1.02
CA ARG A 333 -12.55 2.05 0.22
C ARG A 333 -11.45 1.59 -0.72
N HIS A 334 -10.78 2.54 -1.38
CA HIS A 334 -9.61 2.22 -2.20
C HIS A 334 -8.51 1.56 -1.37
N THR A 335 -8.18 2.13 -0.20
CA THR A 335 -7.15 1.60 0.69
C THR A 335 -7.50 0.20 1.19
N ALA A 336 -8.75 -0.04 1.62
CA ALA A 336 -9.21 -1.36 2.06
C ALA A 336 -9.11 -2.42 0.95
N LEU A 337 -9.52 -2.08 -0.28
CA LEU A 337 -9.41 -2.99 -1.43
C LEU A 337 -7.96 -3.24 -1.83
N THR A 338 -7.09 -2.24 -1.71
CA THR A 338 -5.66 -2.38 -1.98
C THR A 338 -4.97 -3.21 -0.91
N ALA A 339 -5.33 -3.05 0.37
CA ALA A 339 -4.83 -3.89 1.46
C ALA A 339 -5.20 -5.37 1.26
N LEU A 340 -6.43 -5.65 0.82
CA LEU A 340 -6.83 -7.02 0.47
C LEU A 340 -6.07 -7.57 -0.75
N ALA A 341 -5.79 -6.73 -1.76
CA ALA A 341 -4.97 -7.12 -2.90
C ALA A 341 -3.51 -7.40 -2.50
N GLN A 342 -2.97 -6.59 -1.58
CA GLN A 342 -1.63 -6.78 -1.03
C GLN A 342 -1.54 -8.09 -0.23
N LEU A 343 -2.53 -8.36 0.61
CA LEU A 343 -2.60 -9.60 1.38
C LEU A 343 -2.63 -10.83 0.46
N ARG A 344 -3.40 -10.77 -0.64
CA ARG A 344 -3.37 -11.82 -1.66
C ARG A 344 -1.98 -12.00 -2.28
N THR A 345 -1.25 -10.91 -2.52
CA THR A 345 0.12 -10.97 -3.05
C THR A 345 1.05 -11.62 -2.03
N ALA A 346 0.95 -11.23 -0.75
CA ALA A 346 1.72 -11.82 0.34
C ALA A 346 1.44 -13.32 0.50
N ALA A 347 0.17 -13.75 0.40
CA ALA A 347 -0.21 -15.16 0.43
C ALA A 347 0.44 -15.98 -0.70
N ILE A 348 0.47 -15.43 -1.92
CA ILE A 348 1.13 -16.09 -3.06
C ILE A 348 2.64 -16.19 -2.81
N GLN A 349 3.28 -15.14 -2.32
CA GLN A 349 4.71 -15.15 -2.00
C GLN A 349 5.06 -16.16 -0.92
N ALA A 350 4.26 -16.22 0.16
CA ALA A 350 4.44 -17.20 1.24
C ALA A 350 4.27 -18.64 0.73
N ALA A 351 3.28 -18.91 -0.11
CA ALA A 351 3.06 -20.23 -0.71
C ALA A 351 4.22 -20.63 -1.64
N LEU A 352 4.78 -19.71 -2.41
CA LEU A 352 5.95 -19.98 -3.25
C LEU A 352 7.20 -20.26 -2.41
N ALA A 353 7.46 -19.47 -1.36
CA ALA A 353 8.58 -19.71 -0.45
C ALA A 353 8.48 -21.06 0.26
N GLY A 354 7.26 -21.51 0.65
CA GLY A 354 7.03 -22.83 1.20
C GLY A 354 7.22 -23.98 0.20
N ALA A 355 6.98 -23.72 -1.10
CA ALA A 355 7.18 -24.72 -2.15
C ALA A 355 8.67 -24.97 -2.46
N ASP A 356 9.52 -23.96 -2.30
CA ASP A 356 10.98 -24.09 -2.50
C ASP A 356 11.67 -24.91 -1.40
N VAL A 357 10.97 -25.18 -0.28
CA VAL A 357 11.47 -26.00 0.82
C VAL A 357 11.13 -27.51 0.62
N LEU A 358 10.25 -27.84 -0.33
CA LEU A 358 9.99 -29.23 -0.69
C LEU A 358 11.21 -29.82 -1.45
N PRO A 359 11.72 -31.00 -1.07
CA PRO A 359 12.83 -31.63 -1.76
C PRO A 359 12.46 -31.82 -3.24
N ALA A 360 13.36 -31.40 -4.13
CA ALA A 360 13.17 -31.57 -5.56
C ALA A 360 12.75 -33.02 -5.87
N ALA A 361 11.61 -33.17 -6.53
CA ALA A 361 11.17 -34.47 -6.99
C ALA A 361 12.27 -35.07 -7.88
N PRO A 362 12.56 -36.37 -7.79
CA PRO A 362 13.58 -37.01 -8.63
C PRO A 362 13.24 -36.77 -10.10
N PRO A 363 14.24 -36.55 -10.98
CA PRO A 363 14.00 -36.22 -12.38
C PRO A 363 13.16 -37.31 -13.04
N ALA A 364 11.96 -36.97 -13.48
CA ALA A 364 11.14 -37.84 -14.28
C ALA A 364 11.88 -38.22 -15.56
N ALA A 365 11.97 -39.51 -15.84
CA ALA A 365 12.57 -40.05 -17.05
C ALA A 365 11.94 -39.37 -18.27
N ARG A 366 12.80 -38.79 -19.12
CA ARG A 366 12.41 -38.17 -20.40
C ARG A 366 11.86 -39.27 -21.32
N ASN A 367 10.54 -39.36 -21.42
CA ASN A 367 9.88 -40.04 -22.53
C ASN A 367 9.83 -39.09 -23.74
N ALA A 368 10.21 -39.60 -24.90
CA ALA A 368 10.26 -38.91 -26.17
C ALA A 368 8.89 -38.32 -26.57
N PRO A 369 8.89 -37.17 -27.32
CA PRO A 369 7.65 -36.51 -27.68
C PRO A 369 6.86 -37.34 -28.74
N ALA A 370 5.58 -37.53 -28.45
CA ALA A 370 4.61 -37.97 -29.43
C ALA A 370 4.33 -36.79 -30.41
N ALA A 371 4.40 -37.06 -31.69
CA ALA A 371 4.12 -36.12 -32.77
C ALA A 371 2.67 -35.61 -32.66
N VAL A 372 2.50 -34.32 -32.44
CA VAL A 372 1.21 -33.62 -32.54
C VAL A 372 1.03 -33.15 -33.97
N SER A 373 0.05 -33.67 -34.67
CA SER A 373 -0.38 -33.25 -36.00
C SER A 373 -0.92 -31.82 -35.95
N GLU A 374 -0.38 -30.96 -36.81
CA GLU A 374 -0.86 -29.58 -37.02
C GLU A 374 -2.31 -29.55 -37.51
N PRO A 375 -3.18 -28.67 -36.94
CA PRO A 375 -4.46 -28.37 -37.56
C PRO A 375 -4.27 -27.39 -38.73
N ALA A 376 -4.94 -27.67 -39.85
CA ALA A 376 -4.91 -26.93 -41.09
C ALA A 376 -5.16 -25.42 -40.91
N ALA A 377 -4.33 -24.61 -41.54
CA ALA A 377 -4.42 -23.16 -41.58
C ALA A 377 -5.70 -22.71 -42.29
N VAL A 378 -6.61 -22.05 -41.56
CA VAL A 378 -7.68 -21.23 -42.12
C VAL A 378 -7.10 -19.87 -42.45
N SER A 379 -6.96 -19.57 -43.73
CA SER A 379 -6.52 -18.28 -44.26
C SER A 379 -7.64 -17.25 -44.10
N GLU A 380 -7.58 -16.39 -43.09
CA GLU A 380 -8.33 -15.16 -43.02
C GLU A 380 -7.55 -14.00 -43.68
N PRO A 381 -8.24 -13.05 -44.38
CA PRO A 381 -7.54 -11.97 -45.04
C PRO A 381 -6.90 -11.01 -44.05
N ALA A 382 -5.64 -10.70 -44.26
CA ALA A 382 -4.84 -9.79 -43.44
C ALA A 382 -5.35 -8.35 -43.59
N ALA A 383 -6.18 -7.90 -42.66
CA ALA A 383 -6.42 -6.47 -42.47
C ALA A 383 -5.13 -5.82 -41.95
N SER A 384 -4.66 -4.76 -42.59
CA SER A 384 -3.45 -4.07 -42.21
C SER A 384 -3.61 -3.41 -40.84
N ALA A 385 -2.52 -3.33 -40.07
CA ALA A 385 -2.54 -2.63 -38.76
C ALA A 385 -2.96 -1.15 -38.89
N ALA A 386 -2.83 -0.57 -40.10
CA ALA A 386 -3.26 0.78 -40.41
C ALA A 386 -4.79 0.90 -40.47
N ASP A 387 -5.50 -0.13 -40.96
CA ASP A 387 -6.98 -0.11 -41.07
C ASP A 387 -7.66 -0.20 -39.69
N LEU A 388 -7.00 -0.79 -38.69
CA LEU A 388 -7.50 -0.87 -37.32
C LEU A 388 -7.33 0.45 -36.53
N LEU A 389 -6.46 1.36 -36.99
CA LEU A 389 -6.20 2.65 -36.35
C LEU A 389 -7.27 3.70 -36.68
N PHE A 390 -8.05 3.52 -37.74
CA PHE A 390 -9.03 4.52 -38.27
C PHE A 390 -10.48 4.15 -38.10
N TYR A 391 -10.83 3.26 -37.14
CA TYR A 391 -12.24 2.93 -36.92
C TYR A 391 -13.03 4.13 -36.38
N THR A 392 -13.77 4.78 -37.25
CA THR A 392 -14.66 5.91 -36.99
C THR A 392 -16.07 5.42 -36.58
N GLY A 393 -16.19 4.79 -35.43
CA GLY A 393 -17.50 4.41 -34.89
C GLY A 393 -18.28 5.65 -34.41
N THR A 394 -19.31 6.01 -35.17
CA THR A 394 -20.28 7.07 -34.84
C THR A 394 -21.43 6.50 -34.01
N ALA A 395 -21.33 6.59 -32.68
CA ALA A 395 -22.50 6.51 -31.80
C ALA A 395 -22.52 7.72 -30.87
N PRO A 396 -23.60 8.52 -30.80
CA PRO A 396 -23.66 9.66 -29.88
C PRO A 396 -23.90 9.21 -28.46
N LEU A 397 -23.11 9.77 -27.53
CA LEU A 397 -23.31 9.62 -26.10
C LEU A 397 -24.34 10.62 -25.60
N PRO A 398 -25.21 10.28 -24.61
CA PRO A 398 -26.23 11.18 -24.10
C PRO A 398 -25.64 12.39 -23.39
N ALA A 399 -26.16 13.57 -23.69
CA ALA A 399 -25.80 14.84 -23.08
C ALA A 399 -26.31 14.92 -21.63
N ARG A 400 -25.43 15.27 -20.69
CA ARG A 400 -25.84 15.85 -19.40
C ARG A 400 -25.49 17.33 -19.38
N GLY A 401 -26.50 18.15 -19.04
CA GLY A 401 -26.60 19.60 -19.01
C GLY A 401 -25.29 20.42 -18.95
N GLY A 402 -25.02 21.15 -19.98
CA GLY A 402 -23.96 22.09 -20.22
C GLY A 402 -23.92 22.37 -21.73
N GLN A 403 -23.43 23.56 -22.17
CA GLN A 403 -23.37 23.88 -23.60
C GLN A 403 -22.85 22.70 -24.41
N PRO A 404 -23.51 22.30 -25.50
CA PRO A 404 -23.15 21.15 -26.31
C PRO A 404 -21.74 21.36 -26.87
N CYS A 405 -20.88 20.35 -26.61
CA CYS A 405 -19.55 20.30 -27.23
C CYS A 405 -19.75 20.25 -28.78
N PRO A 406 -19.05 21.08 -29.55
CA PRO A 406 -19.17 21.10 -31.01
C PRO A 406 -19.04 19.68 -31.59
N PRO A 407 -19.87 19.29 -32.55
CA PRO A 407 -19.66 18.05 -33.27
C PRO A 407 -18.32 18.15 -34.02
N GLY A 408 -17.46 17.15 -33.88
CA GLY A 408 -16.23 17.10 -34.68
C GLY A 408 -14.93 17.42 -33.94
N ILE A 409 -14.91 17.58 -32.60
CA ILE A 409 -13.64 17.70 -31.90
C ILE A 409 -12.80 16.44 -32.13
N PRO A 410 -11.64 16.53 -32.77
CA PRO A 410 -10.79 15.37 -33.02
C PRO A 410 -10.26 14.80 -31.69
N PRO A 411 -9.99 13.50 -31.63
CA PRO A 411 -9.33 12.91 -30.47
C PRO A 411 -7.95 13.56 -30.27
N ILE A 412 -7.53 13.70 -29.02
CA ILE A 412 -6.14 14.10 -28.72
C ILE A 412 -5.21 13.08 -29.38
N GLY A 413 -4.10 13.54 -29.96
CA GLY A 413 -3.06 12.70 -30.52
C GLY A 413 -2.51 11.68 -29.51
N LEU A 414 -1.92 10.62 -30.00
CA LEU A 414 -1.27 9.61 -29.17
C LEU A 414 -0.09 10.23 -28.41
N SER A 415 -0.04 10.06 -27.11
CA SER A 415 1.18 10.33 -26.35
C SER A 415 2.21 9.20 -26.60
N ALA A 416 3.49 9.48 -26.36
CA ALA A 416 4.55 8.45 -26.48
C ALA A 416 4.22 7.19 -25.64
N ALA A 417 3.63 7.37 -24.44
CA ALA A 417 3.23 6.26 -23.59
C ALA A 417 2.07 5.43 -24.20
N GLU A 418 1.13 6.08 -24.88
CA GLU A 418 0.03 5.38 -25.57
C GLU A 418 0.49 4.69 -26.84
N THR A 419 1.42 5.29 -27.59
CA THR A 419 2.07 4.65 -28.74
C THR A 419 2.78 3.38 -28.32
N ALA A 420 3.65 3.46 -27.29
CA ALA A 420 4.36 2.30 -26.75
C ALA A 420 3.40 1.19 -26.25
N ARG A 421 2.25 1.58 -25.71
CA ARG A 421 1.22 0.63 -25.28
C ARG A 421 0.54 -0.07 -26.44
N ILE A 422 0.18 0.67 -27.51
CA ILE A 422 -0.43 0.09 -28.71
C ILE A 422 0.54 -0.88 -29.38
N GLU A 423 1.81 -0.51 -29.48
CA GLU A 423 2.85 -1.38 -30.01
C GLU A 423 3.03 -2.67 -29.20
N ARG A 424 2.93 -2.57 -27.86
CA ARG A 424 2.96 -3.77 -26.99
C ARG A 424 1.75 -4.66 -27.25
N LEU A 425 0.55 -4.10 -27.30
CA LEU A 425 -0.68 -4.85 -27.61
C LEU A 425 -0.60 -5.54 -28.98
N ALA A 426 0.00 -4.88 -29.97
CA ALA A 426 0.23 -5.46 -31.28
C ALA A 426 1.23 -6.62 -31.25
N ARG A 427 2.32 -6.49 -30.48
CA ARG A 427 3.27 -7.60 -30.25
C ARG A 427 2.62 -8.78 -29.55
N ASP A 428 1.86 -8.52 -28.47
CA ASP A 428 1.18 -9.56 -27.69
C ASP A 428 0.16 -10.32 -28.56
N TRP A 429 -0.54 -9.61 -29.45
CA TRP A 429 -1.43 -10.24 -30.42
C TRP A 429 -0.68 -11.11 -31.43
N LYS A 430 0.41 -10.61 -32.02
CA LYS A 430 1.24 -11.38 -32.96
C LYS A 430 1.85 -12.63 -32.30
N ALA A 431 2.15 -12.55 -31.02
CA ALA A 431 2.66 -13.67 -30.22
C ALA A 431 1.57 -14.65 -29.74
N GLY A 432 0.30 -14.45 -30.14
CA GLY A 432 -0.84 -15.28 -29.69
C GLY A 432 -1.25 -15.09 -28.23
N LEU A 433 -0.64 -14.17 -27.51
CA LEU A 433 -0.93 -13.87 -26.09
C LEU A 433 -2.20 -13.02 -25.92
N LEU A 434 -2.69 -12.41 -27.00
CA LEU A 434 -3.86 -11.51 -26.98
C LEU A 434 -4.78 -11.85 -28.15
N SER A 435 -6.07 -12.11 -27.88
CA SER A 435 -7.05 -12.34 -28.94
C SER A 435 -7.33 -11.06 -29.75
N LEU A 436 -7.72 -11.21 -31.02
CA LEU A 436 -8.11 -10.09 -31.88
C LEU A 436 -9.27 -9.27 -31.29
N ALA A 437 -10.26 -9.94 -30.69
CA ALA A 437 -11.37 -9.26 -30.02
C ALA A 437 -10.89 -8.37 -28.87
N ARG A 438 -9.92 -8.83 -28.10
CA ARG A 438 -9.32 -8.08 -26.99
C ARG A 438 -8.47 -6.92 -27.49
N LEU A 439 -7.68 -7.11 -28.54
CA LEU A 439 -6.93 -6.02 -29.19
C LEU A 439 -7.89 -4.93 -29.69
N ALA A 440 -8.93 -5.30 -30.43
CA ALA A 440 -9.93 -4.37 -30.94
C ALA A 440 -10.65 -3.62 -29.81
N PHE A 441 -10.98 -4.29 -28.71
CA PHE A 441 -11.53 -3.65 -27.52
C PHE A 441 -10.57 -2.59 -26.94
N CYS A 442 -9.31 -2.91 -26.76
CA CYS A 442 -8.31 -1.98 -26.20
C CYS A 442 -8.10 -0.74 -27.09
N LEU A 443 -8.10 -0.91 -28.41
CA LEU A 443 -7.98 0.19 -29.37
C LEU A 443 -9.23 1.11 -29.37
N ARG A 444 -10.44 0.54 -29.38
CA ARG A 444 -11.68 1.31 -29.23
C ARG A 444 -11.71 2.10 -27.94
N TRP A 445 -11.29 1.49 -26.85
CA TRP A 445 -11.24 2.13 -25.53
C TRP A 445 -10.23 3.29 -25.47
N SER A 446 -9.05 3.13 -26.07
CA SER A 446 -8.06 4.21 -26.21
C SER A 446 -8.63 5.39 -27.02
N THR A 447 -9.31 5.14 -28.13
CA THR A 447 -9.93 6.17 -28.95
C THR A 447 -11.04 6.90 -28.19
N TRP A 448 -11.90 6.17 -27.48
CA TRP A 448 -12.95 6.76 -26.66
C TRP A 448 -12.36 7.65 -25.56
N ARG A 449 -11.30 7.20 -24.86
CA ARG A 449 -10.61 7.97 -23.82
C ARG A 449 -10.05 9.28 -24.36
N ARG A 450 -9.37 9.27 -25.49
CA ARG A 450 -8.80 10.47 -26.13
C ARG A 450 -9.89 11.47 -26.54
N ARG A 451 -11.01 11.00 -27.05
CA ARG A 451 -12.18 11.85 -27.35
C ARG A 451 -12.76 12.47 -26.08
N HIS A 452 -12.87 11.70 -25.01
CA HIS A 452 -13.36 12.22 -23.72
C HIS A 452 -12.42 13.27 -23.14
N GLN A 453 -11.12 13.08 -23.22
CA GLN A 453 -10.11 14.06 -22.80
C GLN A 453 -10.15 15.34 -23.66
N ALA A 454 -10.34 15.22 -24.96
CA ALA A 454 -10.52 16.36 -25.85
C ALA A 454 -11.73 17.21 -25.45
N ARG A 455 -12.88 16.58 -25.18
CA ARG A 455 -14.09 17.26 -24.69
C ARG A 455 -13.87 17.95 -23.34
N ALA A 456 -13.21 17.28 -22.39
CA ALA A 456 -12.91 17.86 -21.10
C ALA A 456 -12.00 19.12 -21.23
N ARG A 457 -10.97 19.08 -22.09
CA ARG A 457 -10.12 20.23 -22.39
C ARG A 457 -10.91 21.38 -23.00
N TRP A 458 -11.81 21.07 -23.94
CA TRP A 458 -12.68 22.07 -24.55
C TRP A 458 -13.57 22.74 -23.50
N HIS A 459 -14.23 22.02 -22.62
CA HIS A 459 -15.05 22.59 -21.54
C HIS A 459 -14.24 23.45 -20.58
N HIS A 460 -13.02 23.06 -20.23
CA HIS A 460 -12.13 23.88 -19.42
C HIS A 460 -11.71 25.19 -20.15
N TYR A 461 -11.45 25.10 -21.43
CA TYR A 461 -11.12 26.26 -22.26
C TYR A 461 -12.32 27.20 -22.38
N ALA A 462 -13.50 26.68 -22.71
CA ALA A 462 -14.73 27.45 -22.79
C ALA A 462 -15.07 28.16 -21.46
N ALA A 463 -14.91 27.47 -20.33
CA ALA A 463 -15.12 28.04 -19.01
C ALA A 463 -14.12 29.18 -18.69
N ARG A 464 -12.84 29.04 -19.13
CA ARG A 464 -11.84 30.13 -18.99
C ARG A 464 -12.17 31.36 -19.85
N LEU A 465 -12.63 31.14 -21.10
CA LEU A 465 -13.04 32.25 -21.96
C LEU A 465 -14.24 32.98 -21.37
N ALA A 466 -15.25 32.25 -20.86
CA ALA A 466 -16.40 32.86 -20.21
C ALA A 466 -16.00 33.68 -18.96
N ALA A 467 -15.02 33.22 -18.17
CA ALA A 467 -14.53 33.94 -17.01
C ALA A 467 -13.65 35.17 -17.36
N LEU A 468 -13.14 35.29 -18.58
CA LEU A 468 -12.39 36.46 -19.06
C LEU A 468 -13.31 37.49 -19.74
N ALA A 469 -14.56 37.11 -20.06
CA ALA A 469 -15.55 37.98 -20.66
C ALA A 469 -16.48 38.67 -19.64
N THR A 470 -16.36 38.29 -18.35
CA THR A 470 -16.98 38.96 -17.19
C THR A 470 -15.97 39.82 -16.45
#